data_ef0ae3ff871aec9827f82aeaa2dbc3ed
#
_entry.id   ef0ae3ff871aec9827f82aeaa2dbc3ed
#
_cell.length_a   1.000
_cell.length_b   1.000
_cell.length_c   1.000
_cell.angle_alpha   90.00
_cell.angle_beta   90.00
_cell.angle_gamma   90.00
#
_symmetry.space_group_name_H-M   'P 1'
#
loop_
_entity.id
_entity.type
_entity.pdbx_description
1 polymer ?
#
loop_
_entity_poly.entity_id
_entity_poly.type
_entity_poly.pdbx_seq_one_letter_code
_entity_poly.pdbx_strand_id
1 'polypeptide(L)'
;TSTELAVEAINDLIRQGMNVSEVSCLACGTSYPDQIMPGQGVMVHGLIPNAPPYEVLTAAGVCVAGMAAMKHAYNAVRTGEHQSSIAVASEAASSIMRGEHFQAEIEQRLLDEAKPEIGFEKDFLRWMLSDGAGAVQLSHQPNQHGLSFKIHWIDLISYANEMPVCMYAGAEIRDEQFVSWKNVTKEEREARSLM
;
A
#
# COMPACT_ATOMS: atom_id res chain seq x y z
N THR A 1 -6.70 11.24 -2.87
CA THR A 1 -5.40 10.58 -3.10
C THR A 1 -5.03 9.66 -1.92
N SER A 2 -4.20 8.68 -2.16
CA SER A 2 -3.67 7.79 -1.11
C SER A 2 -2.88 8.58 -0.06
N THR A 3 -2.13 9.59 -0.47
CA THR A 3 -1.39 10.49 0.44
C THR A 3 -2.32 11.23 1.41
N GLU A 4 -3.40 11.83 0.91
CA GLU A 4 -4.39 12.54 1.75
C GLU A 4 -5.08 11.61 2.74
N LEU A 5 -5.44 10.40 2.32
CA LEU A 5 -6.01 9.39 3.20
C LEU A 5 -5.03 9.02 4.34
N ALA A 6 -3.75 8.84 4.02
CA ALA A 6 -2.71 8.57 5.03
C ALA A 6 -2.57 9.72 6.03
N VAL A 7 -2.54 10.96 5.53
CA VAL A 7 -2.45 12.17 6.38
C VAL A 7 -3.67 12.28 7.30
N GLU A 8 -4.88 11.98 6.79
CA GLU A 8 -6.09 12.03 7.62
C GLU A 8 -6.07 10.96 8.72
N ALA A 9 -5.58 9.75 8.43
CA ALA A 9 -5.39 8.73 9.46
C ALA A 9 -4.37 9.16 10.54
N ILE A 10 -3.32 9.90 10.16
CA ILE A 10 -2.35 10.47 11.12
C ILE A 10 -3.00 11.63 11.91
N ASN A 11 -3.81 12.47 11.26
CA ASN A 11 -4.57 13.51 11.93
C ASN A 11 -5.52 12.95 12.99
N ASP A 12 -6.08 11.75 12.78
CA ASP A 12 -6.86 11.07 13.81
C ASP A 12 -6.00 10.74 15.05
N LEU A 13 -4.77 10.29 14.88
CA LEU A 13 -3.86 10.08 16.00
C LEU A 13 -3.56 11.38 16.75
N ILE A 14 -3.36 12.47 16.01
CA ILE A 14 -3.14 13.80 16.60
C ILE A 14 -4.38 14.25 17.41
N ARG A 15 -5.57 14.07 16.86
CA ARG A 15 -6.85 14.35 17.59
C ARG A 15 -7.00 13.50 18.84
N GLN A 16 -6.43 12.30 18.86
CA GLN A 16 -6.40 11.41 20.02
C GLN A 16 -5.27 11.72 21.02
N GLY A 17 -4.49 12.77 20.79
CA GLY A 17 -3.47 13.26 21.72
C GLY A 17 -2.03 12.88 21.34
N MET A 18 -1.77 12.33 20.15
CA MET A 18 -0.40 12.11 19.68
C MET A 18 0.31 13.46 19.49
N ASN A 19 1.50 13.59 20.07
CA ASN A 19 2.35 14.75 19.86
C ASN A 19 3.35 14.47 18.72
N VAL A 20 3.17 15.14 17.58
CA VAL A 20 4.04 14.97 16.40
C VAL A 20 5.50 15.31 16.66
N SER A 21 5.79 16.22 17.61
CA SER A 21 7.16 16.59 17.93
C SER A 21 7.95 15.52 18.69
N GLU A 22 7.25 14.51 19.23
CA GLU A 22 7.87 13.37 19.91
C GLU A 22 8.10 12.17 18.96
N VAL A 23 7.57 12.26 17.75
CA VAL A 23 7.79 11.27 16.70
C VAL A 23 9.04 11.61 15.92
N SER A 24 9.81 10.60 15.55
CA SER A 24 11.04 10.79 14.77
C SER A 24 11.19 9.78 13.62
N CYS A 25 10.23 8.84 13.47
CA CYS A 25 10.22 7.87 12.38
C CYS A 25 8.80 7.71 11.83
N LEU A 26 8.68 7.74 10.50
CA LEU A 26 7.44 7.48 9.75
C LEU A 26 7.67 6.35 8.77
N ALA A 27 6.97 5.25 8.94
CA ALA A 27 6.91 4.18 7.97
C ALA A 27 5.55 4.18 7.26
N CYS A 28 5.57 4.32 5.94
CA CYS A 28 4.39 4.35 5.10
C CYS A 28 4.32 3.11 4.21
N GLY A 29 3.20 2.41 4.21
CA GLY A 29 2.93 1.25 3.36
C GLY A 29 1.87 1.55 2.32
N THR A 30 2.15 1.26 1.05
CA THR A 30 1.19 1.36 -0.05
C THR A 30 1.56 0.41 -1.17
N SER A 31 0.57 -0.13 -1.86
CA SER A 31 0.79 -0.94 -3.06
C SER A 31 0.79 -0.05 -4.30
N TYR A 32 -0.02 0.98 -4.28
CA TYR A 32 -0.23 1.87 -5.41
C TYR A 32 -0.09 3.35 -4.97
N PRO A 33 1.14 3.87 -4.95
CA PRO A 33 1.39 5.25 -4.56
C PRO A 33 0.78 6.23 -5.57
N ASP A 34 0.46 7.44 -5.12
CA ASP A 34 -0.08 8.49 -5.99
C ASP A 34 0.89 8.87 -7.13
N GLN A 35 2.18 8.64 -6.91
CA GLN A 35 3.24 8.85 -7.90
C GLN A 35 4.45 7.97 -7.63
N ILE A 36 5.27 7.74 -8.65
CA ILE A 36 6.47 6.88 -8.53
C ILE A 36 7.55 7.55 -7.67
N MET A 37 7.74 8.85 -7.79
CA MET A 37 8.76 9.63 -7.08
C MET A 37 8.25 11.04 -6.75
N PRO A 38 8.51 11.59 -5.54
CA PRO A 38 9.16 10.92 -4.42
C PRO A 38 8.30 9.81 -3.82
N GLY A 39 8.87 8.98 -2.93
CA GLY A 39 8.13 7.90 -2.27
C GLY A 39 6.95 8.41 -1.42
N GLN A 40 5.92 7.60 -1.29
CA GLN A 40 4.66 7.93 -0.59
C GLN A 40 4.90 8.49 0.81
N GLY A 41 5.79 7.89 1.60
CA GLY A 41 6.07 8.35 2.96
C GLY A 41 6.63 9.78 3.02
N VAL A 42 7.43 10.19 2.04
CA VAL A 42 7.95 11.57 1.98
C VAL A 42 6.83 12.57 1.67
N MET A 43 5.91 12.20 0.77
CA MET A 43 4.74 13.02 0.48
C MET A 43 3.83 13.17 1.70
N VAL A 44 3.57 12.06 2.41
CA VAL A 44 2.79 12.05 3.65
C VAL A 44 3.45 12.94 4.70
N HIS A 45 4.77 12.76 4.94
CA HIS A 45 5.51 13.58 5.90
C HIS A 45 5.37 15.08 5.61
N GLY A 46 5.51 15.48 4.35
CA GLY A 46 5.39 16.87 3.93
C GLY A 46 4.03 17.52 4.19
N LEU A 47 2.99 16.73 4.45
CA LEU A 47 1.63 17.20 4.73
C LEU A 47 1.22 17.06 6.20
N ILE A 48 2.06 16.49 7.07
CA ILE A 48 1.77 16.41 8.51
C ILE A 48 1.99 17.79 9.14
N PRO A 49 0.97 18.41 9.76
CA PRO A 49 1.11 19.73 10.36
C PRO A 49 2.15 19.75 11.47
N ASN A 50 3.07 20.71 11.40
CA ASN A 50 4.11 20.96 12.42
C ASN A 50 5.04 19.77 12.71
N ALA A 51 5.15 18.81 11.80
CA ALA A 51 6.07 17.69 11.93
C ALA A 51 7.53 18.20 11.84
N PRO A 52 8.41 17.80 12.77
CA PRO A 52 9.85 18.01 12.62
C PRO A 52 10.42 17.07 11.54
N PRO A 53 11.72 17.13 11.25
CA PRO A 53 12.36 16.13 10.40
C PRO A 53 12.21 14.72 10.97
N TYR A 54 11.77 13.78 10.13
CA TYR A 54 11.62 12.37 10.46
C TYR A 54 12.57 11.52 9.61
N GLU A 55 12.96 10.36 10.14
CA GLU A 55 13.35 9.24 9.30
C GLU A 55 12.09 8.73 8.58
N VAL A 56 12.17 8.55 7.25
CA VAL A 56 10.99 8.15 6.46
C VAL A 56 11.30 6.91 5.63
N LEU A 57 10.46 5.88 5.79
CA LEU A 57 10.45 4.70 4.93
C LEU A 57 9.16 4.63 4.13
N THR A 58 9.26 4.22 2.87
CA THR A 58 8.12 3.75 2.08
C THR A 58 8.27 2.26 1.79
N ALA A 59 7.32 1.46 2.26
CA ALA A 59 7.23 0.04 1.97
C ALA A 59 6.21 -0.19 0.84
N ALA A 60 6.58 -1.03 -0.12
CA ALA A 60 5.71 -1.50 -1.19
C ALA A 60 5.50 -3.02 -1.07
N GLY A 61 4.42 -3.53 -1.62
CA GLY A 61 4.22 -4.98 -1.65
C GLY A 61 2.80 -5.43 -1.35
N VAL A 62 1.86 -5.11 -2.21
CA VAL A 62 0.46 -5.51 -2.15
C VAL A 62 -0.12 -5.39 -0.71
N CYS A 63 -0.94 -6.33 -0.26
CA CYS A 63 -1.61 -6.28 1.06
C CYS A 63 -0.64 -6.30 2.26
N VAL A 64 0.62 -6.67 2.07
CA VAL A 64 1.64 -6.77 3.14
C VAL A 64 2.36 -5.44 3.38
N ALA A 65 2.20 -4.44 2.50
CA ALA A 65 2.91 -3.16 2.58
C ALA A 65 2.71 -2.47 3.94
N GLY A 66 1.46 -2.44 4.45
CA GLY A 66 1.13 -1.88 5.76
C GLY A 66 1.82 -2.60 6.92
N MET A 67 1.85 -3.93 6.87
CA MET A 67 2.55 -4.73 7.91
C MET A 67 4.07 -4.59 7.80
N ALA A 68 4.63 -4.40 6.60
CA ALA A 68 6.05 -4.10 6.42
C ALA A 68 6.42 -2.74 7.03
N ALA A 69 5.59 -1.71 6.80
CA ALA A 69 5.73 -0.41 7.44
C ALA A 69 5.64 -0.54 8.97
N MET A 70 4.65 -1.28 9.48
CA MET A 70 4.49 -1.52 10.92
C MET A 70 5.69 -2.24 11.52
N LYS A 71 6.26 -3.24 10.82
CA LYS A 71 7.47 -3.95 11.28
C LYS A 71 8.68 -3.04 11.34
N HIS A 72 8.86 -2.13 10.36
CA HIS A 72 9.94 -1.15 10.40
C HIS A 72 9.79 -0.21 11.60
N ALA A 73 8.63 0.42 11.75
CA ALA A 73 8.33 1.31 12.88
C ALA A 73 8.50 0.61 14.24
N TYR A 74 8.06 -0.64 14.35
CA TYR A 74 8.25 -1.49 15.54
C TYR A 74 9.73 -1.72 15.84
N ASN A 75 10.52 -2.08 14.83
CA ASN A 75 11.96 -2.32 15.03
C ASN A 75 12.69 -1.03 15.44
N ALA A 76 12.37 0.10 14.82
CA ALA A 76 12.95 1.40 15.15
C ALA A 76 12.76 1.77 16.63
N VAL A 77 11.57 1.51 17.19
CA VAL A 77 11.30 1.71 18.62
C VAL A 77 11.94 0.62 19.48
N ARG A 78 11.87 -0.64 19.06
CA ARG A 78 12.40 -1.77 19.82
C ARG A 78 13.92 -1.72 19.99
N THR A 79 14.65 -1.25 18.98
CA THR A 79 16.11 -1.11 19.03
C THR A 79 16.56 0.12 19.85
N GLY A 80 15.61 1.01 20.19
CA GLY A 80 15.92 2.25 20.90
C GLY A 80 16.45 3.37 20.00
N GLU A 81 16.45 3.17 18.69
CA GLU A 81 16.84 4.19 17.71
C GLU A 81 15.88 5.37 17.73
N HIS A 82 14.58 5.07 17.88
CA HIS A 82 13.52 6.06 18.02
C HIS A 82 12.67 5.77 19.26
N GLN A 83 12.24 6.82 19.97
CA GLN A 83 11.35 6.67 21.13
C GLN A 83 9.89 6.51 20.72
N SER A 84 9.52 7.10 19.60
CA SER A 84 8.19 7.03 19.02
C SER A 84 8.25 7.04 17.50
N SER A 85 7.40 6.25 16.89
CA SER A 85 7.27 6.11 15.43
C SER A 85 5.80 6.04 15.01
N ILE A 86 5.54 6.37 13.76
CA ILE A 86 4.24 6.18 13.11
C ILE A 86 4.39 5.10 12.04
N ALA A 87 3.49 4.13 12.05
CA ALA A 87 3.22 3.30 10.90
C ALA A 87 1.87 3.69 10.30
N VAL A 88 1.84 4.02 9.02
CA VAL A 88 0.62 4.34 8.28
C VAL A 88 0.56 3.51 7.00
N ALA A 89 -0.62 3.05 6.65
CA ALA A 89 -0.88 2.43 5.37
C ALA A 89 -2.10 3.07 4.73
N SER A 90 -2.05 3.25 3.42
CA SER A 90 -3.16 3.84 2.66
C SER A 90 -3.20 3.33 1.24
N GLU A 91 -4.42 3.16 0.73
CA GLU A 91 -4.68 2.82 -0.67
C GLU A 91 -5.84 3.66 -1.19
N ALA A 92 -5.73 4.13 -2.43
CA ALA A 92 -6.79 4.76 -3.18
C ALA A 92 -7.11 3.92 -4.43
N ALA A 93 -7.56 2.68 -4.19
CA ALA A 93 -7.83 1.69 -5.24
C ALA A 93 -8.82 2.22 -6.29
N SER A 94 -9.79 3.04 -5.88
CA SER A 94 -10.76 3.65 -6.79
C SER A 94 -10.11 4.50 -7.88
N SER A 95 -8.90 5.00 -7.67
CA SER A 95 -8.17 5.80 -8.67
C SER A 95 -7.82 5.01 -9.92
N ILE A 96 -7.65 3.68 -9.80
CA ILE A 96 -7.28 2.76 -10.88
C ILE A 96 -8.39 1.76 -11.23
N MET A 97 -9.37 1.57 -10.32
CA MET A 97 -10.45 0.58 -10.49
C MET A 97 -11.73 1.16 -11.10
N ARG A 98 -11.66 2.33 -11.72
CA ARG A 98 -12.81 2.92 -12.43
C ARG A 98 -13.10 2.15 -13.70
N GLY A 99 -14.38 1.93 -14.00
CA GLY A 99 -14.83 1.19 -15.18
C GLY A 99 -14.27 1.75 -16.49
N GLU A 100 -14.07 3.07 -16.58
CA GLU A 100 -13.50 3.73 -17.77
C GLU A 100 -12.10 3.23 -18.13
N HIS A 101 -11.31 2.78 -17.13
CA HIS A 101 -9.96 2.24 -17.35
C HIS A 101 -9.99 0.82 -17.97
N PHE A 102 -11.14 0.16 -17.95
CA PHE A 102 -11.30 -1.22 -18.43
C PHE A 102 -12.15 -1.31 -19.70
N GLN A 103 -12.52 -0.18 -20.29
CA GLN A 103 -13.42 -0.17 -21.45
C GLN A 103 -12.85 -0.97 -22.62
N ALA A 104 -11.57 -0.79 -22.94
CA ALA A 104 -10.91 -1.55 -24.01
C ALA A 104 -10.88 -3.06 -23.75
N GLU A 105 -10.68 -3.45 -22.48
CA GLU A 105 -10.73 -4.86 -22.07
C GLU A 105 -12.14 -5.44 -22.21
N ILE A 106 -13.18 -4.69 -21.85
CA ILE A 106 -14.58 -5.11 -21.99
C ILE A 106 -14.91 -5.30 -23.46
N GLU A 107 -14.54 -4.36 -24.31
CA GLU A 107 -14.78 -4.48 -25.76
C GLU A 107 -14.06 -5.68 -26.38
N GLN A 108 -12.83 -5.94 -25.98
CA GLN A 108 -12.08 -7.12 -26.41
C GLN A 108 -12.74 -8.44 -25.95
N ARG A 109 -13.26 -8.48 -24.71
CA ARG A 109 -13.94 -9.66 -24.16
C ARG A 109 -15.26 -9.96 -24.88
N LEU A 110 -16.01 -8.94 -25.30
CA LEU A 110 -17.24 -9.11 -26.06
C LEU A 110 -16.98 -9.75 -27.44
N LEU A 111 -15.74 -9.62 -27.95
CA LEU A 111 -15.31 -10.25 -29.20
C LEU A 111 -14.79 -11.68 -28.97
N ASP A 112 -14.39 -12.02 -27.75
CA ASP A 112 -13.75 -13.29 -27.39
C ASP A 112 -14.72 -14.15 -26.55
N GLU A 113 -15.78 -14.68 -27.18
CA GLU A 113 -16.80 -15.51 -26.53
C GLU A 113 -16.26 -16.82 -25.92
N ALA A 114 -14.95 -17.11 -26.08
CA ALA A 114 -14.38 -18.42 -25.82
C ALA A 114 -13.94 -18.70 -24.37
N LYS A 115 -13.81 -17.70 -23.49
CA LYS A 115 -13.33 -17.89 -22.10
C LYS A 115 -13.98 -16.93 -21.08
N PRO A 116 -15.24 -17.11 -20.73
CA PRO A 116 -15.92 -16.25 -19.75
C PRO A 116 -15.32 -16.32 -18.34
N GLU A 117 -14.63 -17.41 -17.99
CA GLU A 117 -14.03 -17.62 -16.67
C GLU A 117 -12.94 -16.59 -16.35
N ILE A 118 -12.12 -16.20 -17.33
CA ILE A 118 -11.02 -15.22 -17.15
C ILE A 118 -11.58 -13.84 -16.71
N GLY A 119 -12.77 -13.50 -17.21
CA GLY A 119 -13.48 -12.31 -16.79
C GLY A 119 -13.82 -12.31 -15.32
N PHE A 120 -14.37 -13.40 -14.84
CA PHE A 120 -14.78 -13.54 -13.44
C PHE A 120 -13.60 -13.45 -12.47
N GLU A 121 -12.48 -14.09 -12.78
CA GLU A 121 -11.28 -14.07 -11.92
C GLU A 121 -10.74 -12.64 -11.73
N LYS A 122 -10.60 -11.86 -12.81
CA LYS A 122 -10.14 -10.48 -12.74
C LYS A 122 -11.12 -9.58 -11.99
N ASP A 123 -12.41 -9.72 -12.26
CA ASP A 123 -13.45 -8.93 -11.63
C ASP A 123 -13.53 -9.22 -10.13
N PHE A 124 -13.35 -10.47 -9.71
CA PHE A 124 -13.28 -10.85 -8.31
C PHE A 124 -12.11 -10.16 -7.59
N LEU A 125 -10.91 -10.17 -8.18
CA LEU A 125 -9.73 -9.51 -7.62
C LEU A 125 -9.94 -8.00 -7.51
N ARG A 126 -10.54 -7.37 -8.50
CA ARG A 126 -10.85 -5.92 -8.51
C ARG A 126 -11.90 -5.57 -7.47
N TRP A 127 -12.93 -6.38 -7.36
CA TRP A 127 -14.05 -6.14 -6.46
C TRP A 127 -13.66 -6.15 -4.98
N MET A 128 -12.63 -6.90 -4.59
CA MET A 128 -12.18 -6.96 -3.20
C MET A 128 -11.28 -5.78 -2.78
N LEU A 129 -10.89 -4.90 -3.71
CA LEU A 129 -10.06 -3.73 -3.43
C LEU A 129 -10.93 -2.50 -3.14
N SER A 130 -10.53 -1.68 -2.17
CA SER A 130 -11.22 -0.44 -1.80
C SER A 130 -10.26 0.62 -1.29
N ASP A 131 -10.74 1.85 -1.20
CA ASP A 131 -10.00 2.94 -0.61
C ASP A 131 -10.00 2.81 0.92
N GLY A 132 -8.88 3.17 1.52
CA GLY A 132 -8.77 3.17 2.97
C GLY A 132 -7.41 3.61 3.46
N ALA A 133 -7.37 4.02 4.72
CA ALA A 133 -6.11 4.28 5.43
C ALA A 133 -6.24 3.91 6.90
N GLY A 134 -5.10 3.57 7.50
CA GLY A 134 -4.99 3.34 8.93
C GLY A 134 -3.61 3.73 9.41
N ALA A 135 -3.54 4.35 10.59
CA ALA A 135 -2.29 4.73 11.22
C ALA A 135 -2.24 4.24 12.66
N VAL A 136 -1.04 3.89 13.11
CA VAL A 136 -0.77 3.54 14.50
C VAL A 136 0.49 4.27 14.97
N GLN A 137 0.45 4.77 16.20
CA GLN A 137 1.65 5.23 16.90
C GLN A 137 2.24 4.05 17.67
N LEU A 138 3.55 3.86 17.53
CA LEU A 138 4.32 2.92 18.32
C LEU A 138 5.26 3.70 19.23
N SER A 139 5.34 3.32 20.49
CA SER A 139 6.19 3.98 21.47
C SER A 139 6.83 2.95 22.40
N HIS A 140 7.93 3.36 23.03
CA HIS A 140 8.64 2.51 23.99
C HIS A 140 7.85 2.31 25.30
N GLN A 141 6.96 3.24 25.61
CA GLN A 141 6.10 3.18 26.81
C GLN A 141 4.63 3.07 26.42
N PRO A 142 3.82 2.36 27.20
CA PRO A 142 2.38 2.33 26.97
C PRO A 142 1.76 3.70 27.18
N ASN A 143 0.66 3.98 26.50
CA ASN A 143 -0.12 5.18 26.73
C ASN A 143 -0.58 5.25 28.20
N GLN A 144 -0.43 6.40 28.83
CA GLN A 144 -0.87 6.62 30.22
C GLN A 144 -2.38 6.77 30.34
N HIS A 145 -3.04 7.18 29.25
CA HIS A 145 -4.48 7.43 29.21
C HIS A 145 -5.08 6.70 28.00
N GLY A 146 -5.72 5.58 28.26
CA GLY A 146 -6.40 4.81 27.22
C GLY A 146 -5.80 3.42 27.00
N LEU A 147 -6.27 2.78 25.94
CA LEU A 147 -5.88 1.41 25.58
C LEU A 147 -4.52 1.40 24.87
N SER A 148 -3.65 0.50 25.30
CA SER A 148 -2.39 0.19 24.62
C SER A 148 -2.28 -1.30 24.37
N PHE A 149 -1.75 -1.67 23.21
CA PHE A 149 -1.45 -3.04 22.86
C PHE A 149 0.07 -3.25 22.84
N LYS A 150 0.54 -4.31 23.46
CA LYS A 150 1.93 -4.72 23.38
C LYS A 150 2.11 -5.64 22.17
N ILE A 151 2.99 -5.23 21.25
CA ILE A 151 3.40 -6.09 20.14
C ILE A 151 4.48 -7.04 20.64
N HIS A 152 4.23 -8.34 20.57
CA HIS A 152 5.20 -9.36 20.97
C HIS A 152 6.09 -9.78 19.81
N TRP A 153 5.52 -9.88 18.60
CA TRP A 153 6.22 -10.27 17.37
C TRP A 153 5.47 -9.80 16.13
N ILE A 154 6.18 -9.60 15.04
CA ILE A 154 5.64 -9.39 13.68
C ILE A 154 6.48 -10.24 12.74
N ASP A 155 5.86 -11.22 12.08
CA ASP A 155 6.50 -12.04 11.07
C ASP A 155 5.98 -11.69 9.67
N LEU A 156 6.92 -11.55 8.75
CA LEU A 156 6.65 -11.39 7.32
C LEU A 156 7.45 -12.47 6.60
N ILE A 157 6.74 -13.40 5.97
CA ILE A 157 7.36 -14.57 5.33
C ILE A 157 6.91 -14.60 3.87
N SER A 158 7.84 -14.80 2.96
CA SER A 158 7.58 -15.04 1.55
C SER A 158 7.75 -16.51 1.22
N TYR A 159 6.82 -17.06 0.47
CA TYR A 159 6.87 -18.39 -0.13
C TYR A 159 7.01 -18.34 -1.64
N ALA A 160 7.49 -17.22 -2.18
CA ALA A 160 7.62 -17.00 -3.63
C ALA A 160 8.64 -17.94 -4.30
N ASN A 161 9.49 -18.60 -3.52
CA ASN A 161 10.38 -19.65 -3.97
C ASN A 161 9.70 -21.02 -4.18
N GLU A 162 8.49 -21.20 -3.61
CA GLU A 162 7.79 -22.49 -3.60
C GLU A 162 6.41 -22.41 -4.26
N MET A 163 5.80 -21.22 -4.27
CA MET A 163 4.44 -21.02 -4.73
C MET A 163 4.38 -20.05 -5.91
N PRO A 164 3.53 -20.30 -6.91
CA PRO A 164 3.30 -19.35 -7.99
C PRO A 164 2.63 -18.08 -7.46
N VAL A 165 2.86 -16.97 -8.16
CA VAL A 165 2.16 -15.72 -7.86
C VAL A 165 0.68 -15.85 -8.21
N CYS A 166 -0.18 -15.42 -7.29
CA CYS A 166 -1.64 -15.48 -7.47
C CYS A 166 -2.28 -14.12 -7.78
N MET A 167 -1.61 -13.02 -7.42
CA MET A 167 -2.08 -11.66 -7.69
C MET A 167 -0.93 -10.77 -8.08
N TYR A 168 -1.05 -10.08 -9.22
CA TYR A 168 -0.03 -9.17 -9.72
C TYR A 168 -0.66 -8.10 -10.62
N ALA A 169 0.03 -6.98 -10.79
CA ALA A 169 -0.33 -5.91 -11.69
C ALA A 169 0.90 -5.39 -12.44
N GLY A 170 0.71 -4.83 -13.61
CA GLY A 170 1.80 -4.29 -14.42
C GLY A 170 2.63 -5.33 -15.17
N ALA A 171 2.11 -6.54 -15.31
CA ALA A 171 2.70 -7.62 -16.09
C ALA A 171 1.62 -8.60 -16.56
N GLU A 172 1.97 -9.49 -17.47
CA GLU A 172 1.21 -10.70 -17.77
C GLU A 172 2.13 -11.91 -17.84
N ILE A 173 1.57 -13.10 -17.73
CA ILE A 173 2.31 -14.34 -17.92
C ILE A 173 2.08 -14.83 -19.34
N ARG A 174 3.18 -14.97 -20.11
CA ARG A 174 3.22 -15.57 -21.45
C ARG A 174 4.26 -16.69 -21.42
N ASP A 175 3.88 -17.90 -21.79
CA ASP A 175 4.78 -19.05 -21.83
C ASP A 175 5.58 -19.21 -20.52
N GLU A 176 4.88 -19.14 -19.38
CA GLU A 176 5.43 -19.23 -18.02
C GLU A 176 6.40 -18.10 -17.62
N GLN A 177 6.48 -17.02 -18.41
CA GLN A 177 7.37 -15.89 -18.15
C GLN A 177 6.56 -14.60 -17.91
N PHE A 178 7.06 -13.76 -16.98
CA PHE A 178 6.51 -12.43 -16.78
C PHE A 178 6.95 -11.48 -17.90
N VAL A 179 5.98 -10.96 -18.63
CA VAL A 179 6.17 -9.88 -19.60
C VAL A 179 5.69 -8.58 -18.94
N SER A 180 6.63 -7.69 -18.62
CA SER A 180 6.31 -6.40 -17.99
C SER A 180 5.49 -5.52 -18.95
N TRP A 181 4.58 -4.72 -18.38
CA TRP A 181 3.84 -3.68 -19.09
C TRP A 181 4.73 -2.71 -19.88
N LYS A 182 6.01 -2.60 -19.52
CA LYS A 182 7.01 -1.77 -20.22
C LYS A 182 7.42 -2.36 -21.57
N ASN A 183 7.25 -3.66 -21.72
CA ASN A 183 7.72 -4.43 -22.90
C ASN A 183 6.59 -4.77 -23.87
N VAL A 184 5.39 -4.23 -23.67
CA VAL A 184 4.23 -4.40 -24.54
C VAL A 184 3.82 -3.07 -25.15
N THR A 185 3.10 -3.11 -26.27
CA THR A 185 2.59 -1.91 -26.94
C THR A 185 1.54 -1.19 -26.08
N LYS A 186 1.23 0.05 -26.43
CA LYS A 186 0.18 0.80 -25.74
C LYS A 186 -1.18 0.10 -25.88
N GLU A 187 -1.50 -0.35 -27.08
CA GLU A 187 -2.73 -1.03 -27.42
C GLU A 187 -2.91 -2.33 -26.63
N GLU A 188 -1.84 -3.12 -26.51
CA GLU A 188 -1.85 -4.35 -25.69
C GLU A 188 -2.05 -4.05 -24.21
N ARG A 189 -1.43 -2.98 -23.69
CA ARG A 189 -1.63 -2.58 -22.28
C ARG A 189 -3.08 -2.21 -21.99
N GLU A 190 -3.68 -1.40 -22.87
CA GLU A 190 -5.07 -0.96 -22.71
C GLU A 190 -6.04 -2.13 -22.84
N ALA A 191 -5.87 -2.98 -23.86
CA ALA A 191 -6.75 -4.14 -24.10
C ALA A 191 -6.68 -5.20 -23.00
N ARG A 192 -5.58 -5.26 -22.25
CA ARG A 192 -5.34 -6.27 -21.19
C ARG A 192 -5.34 -5.70 -19.79
N SER A 193 -5.54 -4.39 -19.67
CA SER A 193 -5.53 -3.67 -18.38
C SER A 193 -4.30 -4.02 -17.52
N LEU A 194 -3.10 -3.91 -18.11
CA LEU A 194 -1.82 -4.23 -17.47
C LEU A 194 -1.29 -3.09 -16.56
N MET A 195 -2.07 -2.04 -16.36
CA MET A 195 -1.71 -0.95 -15.45
C MET A 195 -2.44 -1.08 -14.13
#